data_14e51559a39a213de994da02ef9d3072
#
_entry.id   14e51559a39a213de994da02ef9d3072
#
_cell.length_a   1.000
_cell.length_b   1.000
_cell.length_c   1.000
_cell.angle_alpha   90.00
_cell.angle_beta   90.00
_cell.angle_gamma   90.00
#
_symmetry.space_group_name_H-M   'P 1'
#
loop_
_entity.id
_entity.type
_entity.pdbx_description
1 polymer ?
#
loop_
_entity_poly.entity_id
_entity_poly.type
_entity_poly.pdbx_seq_one_letter_code
_entity_poly.pdbx_strand_id
1 'polypeptide(L)'
;YPDQELQALAKVCREEEVIVISDEIYSLIDFRKEKFSSIGRYLPESTVVTGGMSKAFSAGGWRLGLAFVPDAMSDMIKPWNALISETFSCVNAPVQYAALEAFSQFEALRPQIQRFTEIHSVAGSYLFKRFMQMDLNCPEPEGAFYLFPDFQNHREILKKRGITKCHELVDDLLNERQVAM
;
A
#
# COMPACT_ATOMS: atom_id res chain seq x y z
N TYR A 1 -10.62 0.28 -3.76
CA TYR A 1 -12.07 0.34 -3.49
C TYR A 1 -12.72 1.27 -4.51
N PRO A 2 -13.89 0.91 -5.09
CA PRO A 2 -14.69 1.80 -5.93
C PRO A 2 -15.27 2.97 -5.10
N ASP A 3 -15.54 4.09 -5.78
CA ASP A 3 -16.10 5.28 -5.13
C ASP A 3 -17.37 5.02 -4.32
N GLN A 4 -18.26 4.16 -4.83
CA GLN A 4 -19.50 3.81 -4.13
C GLN A 4 -19.25 3.10 -2.80
N GLU A 5 -18.25 2.21 -2.76
CA GLU A 5 -17.87 1.52 -1.52
C GLU A 5 -17.21 2.46 -0.53
N LEU A 6 -16.34 3.38 -1.01
CA LEU A 6 -15.73 4.41 -0.17
C LEU A 6 -16.78 5.35 0.43
N GLN A 7 -17.79 5.74 -0.34
CA GLN A 7 -18.91 6.54 0.16
C GLN A 7 -19.72 5.81 1.23
N ALA A 8 -20.03 4.52 0.99
CA ALA A 8 -20.76 3.70 1.94
C ALA A 8 -19.97 3.51 3.24
N LEU A 9 -18.67 3.23 3.13
CA LEU A 9 -17.77 3.11 4.28
C LEU A 9 -17.67 4.43 5.05
N ALA A 10 -17.46 5.54 4.36
CA ALA A 10 -17.39 6.87 4.97
C ALA A 10 -18.67 7.23 5.73
N LYS A 11 -19.84 6.83 5.19
CA LYS A 11 -21.11 7.02 5.87
C LYS A 11 -21.17 6.27 7.19
N VAL A 12 -20.82 4.98 7.19
CA VAL A 12 -20.79 4.17 8.43
C VAL A 12 -19.79 4.72 9.43
N CYS A 13 -18.57 5.07 8.99
CA CYS A 13 -17.57 5.66 9.86
C CYS A 13 -18.04 6.98 10.50
N ARG A 14 -18.80 7.79 9.78
CA ARG A 14 -19.37 9.03 10.31
C ARG A 14 -20.47 8.77 11.33
N GLU A 15 -21.37 7.83 11.04
CA GLU A 15 -22.48 7.44 11.93
C GLU A 15 -21.98 6.85 13.25
N GLU A 16 -20.87 6.08 13.18
CA GLU A 16 -20.27 5.42 14.35
C GLU A 16 -19.11 6.23 14.98
N GLU A 17 -18.89 7.46 14.54
CA GLU A 17 -17.83 8.36 15.04
C GLU A 17 -16.42 7.75 14.98
N VAL A 18 -16.13 6.96 13.93
CA VAL A 18 -14.85 6.28 13.76
C VAL A 18 -13.84 7.19 13.07
N ILE A 19 -12.64 7.30 13.66
CA ILE A 19 -11.48 7.93 13.02
C ILE A 19 -10.88 6.92 12.03
N VAL A 20 -10.66 7.38 10.79
CA VAL A 20 -10.05 6.58 9.73
C VAL A 20 -8.59 6.97 9.56
N ILE A 21 -7.70 5.98 9.50
CA ILE A 21 -6.33 6.14 9.02
C ILE A 21 -6.26 5.44 7.65
N SER A 22 -6.13 6.23 6.59
CA SER A 22 -6.03 5.74 5.22
C SER A 22 -4.59 5.70 4.78
N ASP A 23 -4.01 4.49 4.69
CA ASP A 23 -2.66 4.32 4.16
C ASP A 23 -2.70 4.26 2.63
N GLU A 24 -2.31 5.38 2.00
CA GLU A 24 -2.39 5.59 0.56
C GLU A 24 -1.01 5.54 -0.12
N ILE A 25 -0.05 4.85 0.52
CA ILE A 25 1.34 4.76 0.02
C ILE A 25 1.45 4.18 -1.41
N TYR A 26 0.43 3.42 -1.86
CA TYR A 26 0.36 2.82 -3.19
C TYR A 26 -0.56 3.57 -4.17
N SER A 27 -1.16 4.68 -3.79
CA SER A 27 -2.15 5.42 -4.60
C SER A 27 -1.70 5.79 -6.02
N LEU A 28 -0.39 5.99 -6.22
CA LEU A 28 0.20 6.30 -7.51
C LEU A 28 0.60 5.05 -8.34
N ILE A 29 0.51 3.86 -7.75
CA ILE A 29 0.77 2.58 -8.43
C ILE A 29 -0.57 1.89 -8.66
N ASP A 30 -1.40 2.50 -9.49
CA ASP A 30 -2.74 2.05 -9.84
C ASP A 30 -2.77 1.66 -11.32
N PHE A 31 -3.16 0.43 -11.62
CA PHE A 31 -3.19 -0.12 -13.00
C PHE A 31 -4.50 0.16 -13.70
N ARG A 32 -5.52 0.62 -12.95
CA ARG A 32 -6.84 0.91 -13.49
C ARG A 32 -6.82 2.16 -14.35
N LYS A 33 -7.80 2.25 -15.24
CA LYS A 33 -8.03 3.47 -16.05
C LYS A 33 -8.65 4.59 -15.22
N GLU A 34 -9.43 4.24 -14.21
CA GLU A 34 -10.04 5.18 -13.29
C GLU A 34 -9.00 5.67 -12.29
N LYS A 35 -9.06 6.95 -11.96
CA LYS A 35 -8.14 7.53 -10.99
C LYS A 35 -8.42 6.98 -9.60
N PHE A 36 -7.35 6.78 -8.85
CA PHE A 36 -7.42 6.48 -7.43
C PHE A 36 -8.31 7.50 -6.70
N SER A 37 -9.14 7.01 -5.80
CA SER A 37 -9.98 7.83 -4.93
C SER A 37 -9.67 7.54 -3.46
N SER A 38 -9.54 8.59 -2.68
CA SER A 38 -9.30 8.54 -1.26
C SER A 38 -10.61 8.58 -0.48
N ILE A 39 -10.70 7.81 0.62
CA ILE A 39 -11.82 7.94 1.57
C ILE A 39 -11.85 9.32 2.23
N GLY A 40 -10.70 9.98 2.35
CA GLY A 40 -10.61 11.36 2.83
C GLY A 40 -11.41 12.37 2.01
N ARG A 41 -11.78 12.02 0.77
CA ARG A 41 -12.70 12.83 -0.05
C ARG A 41 -14.13 12.83 0.48
N TYR A 42 -14.53 11.74 1.14
CA TYR A 42 -15.91 11.51 1.61
C TYR A 42 -16.05 11.68 3.12
N LEU A 43 -14.94 11.60 3.86
CA LEU A 43 -14.87 11.77 5.32
C LEU A 43 -13.65 12.66 5.69
N PRO A 44 -13.55 13.89 5.16
CA PRO A 44 -12.36 14.72 5.35
C PRO A 44 -12.14 15.12 6.82
N GLU A 45 -13.20 15.25 7.60
CA GLU A 45 -13.17 15.69 8.99
C GLU A 45 -12.56 14.67 9.96
N SER A 46 -12.58 13.37 9.61
CA SER A 46 -12.17 12.27 10.49
C SER A 46 -11.18 11.31 9.81
N THR A 47 -10.56 11.70 8.70
CA THR A 47 -9.60 10.86 7.98
C THR A 47 -8.20 11.46 8.05
N VAL A 48 -7.27 10.71 8.64
CA VAL A 48 -5.84 10.95 8.49
C VAL A 48 -5.35 10.13 7.29
N VAL A 49 -4.80 10.81 6.30
CA VAL A 49 -4.21 10.15 5.12
C VAL A 49 -2.71 10.01 5.34
N THR A 50 -2.17 8.79 5.17
CA THR A 50 -0.74 8.54 5.22
C THR A 50 -0.21 8.18 3.83
N GLY A 51 1.03 8.56 3.58
CA GLY A 51 1.71 8.31 2.31
C GLY A 51 3.20 8.54 2.42
N GLY A 52 3.88 8.77 1.30
CA GLY A 52 5.30 9.05 1.31
C GLY A 52 5.99 8.74 -0.01
N MET A 53 7.32 8.72 0.02
CA MET A 53 8.16 8.54 -1.17
C MET A 53 8.60 7.08 -1.39
N SER A 54 8.30 6.18 -0.46
CA SER A 54 8.89 4.83 -0.45
C SER A 54 8.55 4.00 -1.68
N LYS A 55 7.35 4.15 -2.24
CA LYS A 55 6.82 3.27 -3.29
C LYS A 55 6.87 3.92 -4.66
N ALA A 56 6.00 4.86 -4.96
CA ALA A 56 5.91 5.48 -6.28
C ALA A 56 7.19 6.21 -6.73
N PHE A 57 7.95 6.74 -5.78
CA PHE A 57 9.24 7.41 -6.06
C PHE A 57 10.45 6.47 -5.93
N SER A 58 10.24 5.18 -5.64
CA SER A 58 11.31 4.19 -5.43
C SER A 58 12.34 4.60 -4.36
N ALA A 59 11.92 5.42 -3.39
CA ALA A 59 12.78 6.04 -2.37
C ALA A 59 12.58 5.41 -0.97
N GLY A 60 12.30 4.11 -0.88
CA GLY A 60 12.04 3.42 0.39
C GLY A 60 13.18 3.52 1.41
N GLY A 61 14.44 3.54 0.94
CA GLY A 61 15.63 3.73 1.78
C GLY A 61 15.79 5.13 2.36
N TRP A 62 15.09 6.12 1.82
CA TRP A 62 15.17 7.51 2.29
C TRP A 62 14.39 7.75 3.57
N ARG A 63 13.49 6.85 3.95
CA ARG A 63 12.75 6.85 5.21
C ARG A 63 11.93 8.13 5.44
N LEU A 64 11.19 8.60 4.42
CA LEU A 64 10.28 9.73 4.53
C LEU A 64 8.83 9.27 4.30
N GLY A 65 8.00 9.47 5.31
CA GLY A 65 6.54 9.34 5.27
C GLY A 65 5.88 10.70 5.46
N LEU A 66 4.63 10.78 5.08
CA LEU A 66 3.76 11.94 5.22
C LEU A 66 2.47 11.54 5.93
N ALA A 67 1.95 12.40 6.78
CA ALA A 67 0.62 12.27 7.33
C ALA A 67 -0.13 13.59 7.13
N PHE A 68 -1.29 13.53 6.52
CA PHE A 68 -2.18 14.66 6.32
C PHE A 68 -3.28 14.56 7.37
N VAL A 69 -3.22 15.46 8.35
CA VAL A 69 -4.16 15.52 9.48
C VAL A 69 -5.18 16.62 9.20
N PRO A 70 -6.48 16.31 9.26
CA PRO A 70 -7.51 17.34 9.03
C PRO A 70 -7.50 18.39 10.17
N ASP A 71 -7.92 19.60 9.86
CA ASP A 71 -7.98 20.72 10.81
C ASP A 71 -8.81 20.37 12.06
N ALA A 72 -9.88 19.61 11.88
CA ALA A 72 -10.73 19.12 12.98
C ALA A 72 -9.97 18.23 13.99
N MET A 73 -8.82 17.68 13.60
CA MET A 73 -7.97 16.80 14.41
C MET A 73 -6.60 17.42 14.72
N SER A 74 -6.43 18.73 14.50
CA SER A 74 -5.16 19.45 14.69
C SER A 74 -4.55 19.30 16.08
N ASP A 75 -5.36 19.08 17.11
CA ASP A 75 -4.91 18.82 18.48
C ASP A 75 -4.01 17.57 18.59
N MET A 76 -4.09 16.63 17.63
CA MET A 76 -3.23 15.45 17.58
C MET A 76 -1.79 15.77 17.16
N ILE A 77 -1.56 16.88 16.45
CA ILE A 77 -0.26 17.22 15.88
C ILE A 77 0.80 17.42 16.98
N LYS A 78 0.43 18.10 18.05
CA LYS A 78 1.36 18.37 19.17
C LYS A 78 1.81 17.09 19.89
N PRO A 79 0.90 16.20 20.33
CA PRO A 79 1.28 14.89 20.89
C PRO A 79 2.11 14.04 19.93
N TRP A 80 1.79 14.02 18.64
CA TRP A 80 2.56 13.28 17.65
C TRP A 80 3.97 13.80 17.48
N ASN A 81 4.15 15.12 17.42
CA ASN A 81 5.48 15.72 17.35
C ASN A 81 6.31 15.40 18.59
N ALA A 82 5.71 15.39 19.78
CA ALA A 82 6.39 14.97 21.00
C ALA A 82 6.82 13.49 20.91
N LEU A 83 5.95 12.60 20.45
CA LEU A 83 6.27 11.18 20.27
C LEU A 83 7.38 10.97 19.24
N ILE A 84 7.32 11.69 18.12
CA ILE A 84 8.35 11.65 17.07
C ILE A 84 9.70 12.10 17.62
N SER A 85 9.72 13.19 18.38
CA SER A 85 10.95 13.72 19.02
C SER A 85 11.60 12.69 19.94
N GLU A 86 10.81 11.92 20.69
CA GLU A 86 11.32 10.94 21.66
C GLU A 86 11.65 9.57 21.03
N THR A 87 11.23 9.33 19.79
CA THR A 87 11.48 8.04 19.11
C THR A 87 12.60 8.10 18.07
N PHE A 88 12.44 8.87 17.02
CA PHE A 88 13.41 8.99 15.92
C PHE A 88 13.84 10.44 15.61
N SER A 89 13.44 11.38 16.46
CA SER A 89 13.75 12.81 16.40
C SER A 89 13.15 13.53 15.20
N CYS A 90 13.64 13.26 14.00
CA CYS A 90 13.10 13.84 12.77
C CYS A 90 13.57 13.06 11.54
N VAL A 91 12.92 13.30 10.41
CA VAL A 91 13.40 12.83 9.11
C VAL A 91 14.69 13.61 8.75
N ASN A 92 15.63 12.93 8.12
CA ASN A 92 16.89 13.51 7.66
C ASN A 92 16.67 14.76 6.78
N ALA A 93 17.29 15.88 7.12
CA ALA A 93 17.06 17.17 6.46
C ALA A 93 17.32 17.15 4.92
N PRO A 94 18.41 16.59 4.38
CA PRO A 94 18.58 16.45 2.93
C PRO A 94 17.42 15.73 2.25
N VAL A 95 16.84 14.71 2.89
CA VAL A 95 15.69 13.97 2.35
C VAL A 95 14.42 14.84 2.35
N GLN A 96 14.21 15.69 3.35
CA GLN A 96 13.09 16.63 3.37
C GLN A 96 13.17 17.63 2.20
N TYR A 97 14.36 18.17 1.90
CA TYR A 97 14.57 19.06 0.75
C TYR A 97 14.36 18.33 -0.58
N ALA A 98 14.84 17.09 -0.69
CA ALA A 98 14.60 16.28 -1.89
C ALA A 98 13.10 15.97 -2.08
N ALA A 99 12.37 15.72 -0.99
CA ALA A 99 10.92 15.54 -1.04
C ALA A 99 10.20 16.80 -1.47
N LEU A 100 10.59 17.96 -0.91
CA LEU A 100 10.03 19.25 -1.31
C LEU A 100 10.17 19.48 -2.81
N GLU A 101 11.36 19.22 -3.37
CA GLU A 101 11.59 19.33 -4.81
C GLU A 101 10.76 18.33 -5.59
N ALA A 102 10.72 17.06 -5.18
CA ALA A 102 9.95 16.01 -5.86
C ALA A 102 8.45 16.32 -5.92
N PHE A 103 7.86 16.82 -4.84
CA PHE A 103 6.45 17.21 -4.82
C PHE A 103 6.20 18.52 -5.56
N SER A 104 7.12 19.47 -5.52
CA SER A 104 7.02 20.72 -6.29
C SER A 104 7.11 20.48 -7.80
N GLN A 105 7.89 19.48 -8.22
CA GLN A 105 8.11 19.12 -9.62
C GLN A 105 7.36 17.83 -10.00
N PHE A 106 6.24 17.54 -9.33
CA PHE A 106 5.53 16.28 -9.49
C PHE A 106 5.18 15.95 -10.94
N GLU A 107 4.74 16.95 -11.71
CA GLU A 107 4.39 16.76 -13.12
C GLU A 107 5.58 16.35 -14.00
N ALA A 108 6.79 16.81 -13.67
CA ALA A 108 8.00 16.39 -14.36
C ALA A 108 8.40 14.94 -14.03
N LEU A 109 8.05 14.45 -12.83
CA LEU A 109 8.32 13.08 -12.38
C LEU A 109 7.22 12.09 -12.78
N ARG A 110 6.02 12.56 -13.08
CA ARG A 110 4.85 11.73 -13.44
C ARG A 110 5.17 10.68 -14.52
N PRO A 111 5.86 11.00 -15.64
CA PRO A 111 6.16 10.00 -16.66
C PRO A 111 7.02 8.83 -16.15
N GLN A 112 7.95 9.11 -15.24
CA GLN A 112 8.78 8.07 -14.63
C GLN A 112 7.96 7.18 -13.69
N ILE A 113 7.09 7.78 -12.86
CA ILE A 113 6.17 7.03 -11.99
C ILE A 113 5.26 6.14 -12.83
N GLN A 114 4.70 6.66 -13.92
CA GLN A 114 3.86 5.90 -14.85
C GLN A 114 4.62 4.72 -15.46
N ARG A 115 5.87 4.92 -15.90
CA ARG A 115 6.71 3.84 -16.44
C ARG A 115 6.95 2.74 -15.42
N PHE A 116 7.21 3.06 -14.15
CA PHE A 116 7.35 2.07 -13.09
C PHE A 116 6.03 1.34 -12.83
N THR A 117 4.92 2.06 -12.83
CA THR A 117 3.58 1.48 -12.69
C THR A 117 3.28 0.49 -13.81
N GLU A 118 3.62 0.82 -15.07
CA GLU A 118 3.47 -0.07 -16.22
C GLU A 118 4.33 -1.35 -16.07
N ILE A 119 5.57 -1.23 -15.60
CA ILE A 119 6.43 -2.41 -15.34
C ILE A 119 5.79 -3.33 -14.29
N HIS A 120 5.27 -2.76 -13.19
CA HIS A 120 4.59 -3.53 -12.15
C HIS A 120 3.30 -4.17 -12.68
N SER A 121 2.53 -3.47 -13.52
CA SER A 121 1.32 -4.01 -14.16
C SER A 121 1.63 -5.22 -15.05
N VAL A 122 2.68 -5.13 -15.88
CA VAL A 122 3.10 -6.23 -16.75
C VAL A 122 3.57 -7.43 -15.91
N ALA A 123 4.41 -7.19 -14.90
CA ALA A 123 4.90 -8.25 -14.02
C ALA A 123 3.76 -8.90 -13.22
N GLY A 124 2.85 -8.11 -12.67
CA GLY A 124 1.68 -8.59 -11.93
C GLY A 124 0.76 -9.44 -12.81
N SER A 125 0.44 -8.97 -14.01
CA SER A 125 -0.38 -9.71 -14.97
C SER A 125 0.28 -11.02 -15.41
N TYR A 126 1.60 -11.02 -15.59
CA TYR A 126 2.35 -12.25 -15.91
C TYR A 126 2.24 -13.27 -14.76
N LEU A 127 2.53 -12.85 -13.53
CA LEU A 127 2.48 -13.74 -12.36
C LEU A 127 1.05 -14.23 -12.09
N PHE A 128 0.04 -13.37 -12.21
CA PHE A 128 -1.36 -13.74 -12.10
C PHE A 128 -1.70 -14.89 -13.07
N LYS A 129 -1.36 -14.74 -14.37
CA LYS A 129 -1.59 -15.79 -15.36
C LYS A 129 -0.85 -17.09 -15.01
N ARG A 130 0.37 -17.00 -14.47
CA ARG A 130 1.13 -18.17 -14.03
C ARG A 130 0.45 -18.87 -12.84
N PHE A 131 -0.05 -18.12 -11.85
CA PHE A 131 -0.77 -18.69 -10.72
C PHE A 131 -2.08 -19.37 -11.15
N MET A 132 -2.83 -18.76 -12.05
CA MET A 132 -4.03 -19.39 -12.61
C MET A 132 -3.71 -20.70 -13.36
N GLN A 133 -2.59 -20.77 -14.12
CA GLN A 133 -2.13 -22.00 -14.77
C GLN A 133 -1.70 -23.08 -13.79
N MET A 134 -1.31 -22.69 -12.58
CA MET A 134 -0.93 -23.59 -11.49
C MET A 134 -2.12 -24.00 -10.61
N ASP A 135 -3.34 -23.67 -11.01
CA ASP A 135 -4.57 -23.90 -10.22
C ASP A 135 -4.54 -23.21 -8.84
N LEU A 136 -3.91 -22.04 -8.78
CA LEU A 136 -3.95 -21.16 -7.62
C LEU A 136 -4.96 -20.04 -7.87
N ASN A 137 -5.99 -19.94 -7.04
CA ASN A 137 -6.90 -18.82 -7.09
C ASN A 137 -6.18 -17.55 -6.64
N CYS A 138 -6.23 -16.52 -7.45
CA CYS A 138 -5.59 -15.24 -7.15
C CYS A 138 -6.45 -14.11 -7.71
N PRO A 139 -6.74 -13.05 -6.95
CA PRO A 139 -7.33 -11.85 -7.53
C PRO A 139 -6.39 -11.25 -8.58
N GLU A 140 -6.95 -10.77 -9.68
CA GLU A 140 -6.16 -10.01 -10.66
C GLU A 140 -5.69 -8.70 -10.02
N PRO A 141 -4.39 -8.36 -10.12
CA PRO A 141 -3.87 -7.17 -9.47
C PRO A 141 -4.34 -5.90 -10.20
N GLU A 142 -4.91 -4.98 -9.44
CA GLU A 142 -5.35 -3.66 -9.93
C GLU A 142 -4.40 -2.53 -9.55
N GLY A 143 -3.35 -2.83 -8.78
CA GLY A 143 -2.36 -1.85 -8.32
C GLY A 143 -1.31 -2.46 -7.41
N ALA A 144 -0.43 -1.62 -6.90
CA ALA A 144 0.70 -1.99 -6.06
C ALA A 144 1.64 -3.02 -6.72
N PHE A 145 2.23 -3.94 -5.97
CA PHE A 145 3.08 -5.03 -6.46
C PHE A 145 2.92 -6.30 -5.61
N TYR A 146 1.70 -6.52 -5.14
CA TYR A 146 1.33 -7.71 -4.38
C TYR A 146 0.36 -8.58 -5.16
N LEU A 147 0.47 -9.88 -4.94
CA LEU A 147 -0.48 -10.89 -5.35
C LEU A 147 -0.84 -11.72 -4.12
N PHE A 148 -2.06 -12.20 -4.05
CA PHE A 148 -2.57 -12.97 -2.92
C PHE A 148 -3.10 -14.34 -3.40
N PRO A 149 -2.20 -15.30 -3.72
CA PRO A 149 -2.59 -16.61 -4.20
C PRO A 149 -3.18 -17.47 -3.08
N ASP A 150 -4.29 -18.15 -3.37
CA ASP A 150 -4.91 -19.13 -2.49
C ASP A 150 -4.47 -20.55 -2.87
N PHE A 151 -3.87 -21.26 -1.93
CA PHE A 151 -3.38 -22.63 -2.08
C PHE A 151 -4.40 -23.69 -1.69
N GLN A 152 -5.68 -23.34 -1.51
CA GLN A 152 -6.72 -24.25 -1.05
C GLN A 152 -6.84 -25.50 -1.96
N ASN A 153 -6.72 -25.34 -3.27
CA ASN A 153 -6.78 -26.45 -4.23
C ASN A 153 -5.61 -27.44 -4.07
N HIS A 154 -4.51 -27.01 -3.47
CA HIS A 154 -3.31 -27.84 -3.23
C HIS A 154 -3.25 -28.39 -1.80
N ARG A 155 -4.25 -28.14 -0.96
CA ARG A 155 -4.24 -28.45 0.47
C ARG A 155 -3.91 -29.93 0.78
N GLU A 156 -4.46 -30.85 0.03
CA GLU A 156 -4.26 -32.28 0.26
C GLU A 156 -2.83 -32.73 -0.11
N ILE A 157 -2.22 -32.12 -1.12
CA ILE A 157 -0.82 -32.38 -1.50
C ILE A 157 0.11 -31.78 -0.43
N LEU A 158 -0.17 -30.57 0.04
CA LEU A 158 0.60 -29.91 1.08
C LEU A 158 0.57 -30.67 2.41
N LYS A 159 -0.61 -31.18 2.81
CA LYS A 159 -0.76 -32.03 4.01
C LYS A 159 0.12 -33.29 3.96
N LYS A 160 0.22 -33.95 2.80
CA LYS A 160 1.10 -35.12 2.64
C LYS A 160 2.58 -34.79 2.85
N ARG A 161 2.95 -33.52 2.71
CA ARG A 161 4.29 -32.99 3.00
C ARG A 161 4.43 -32.46 4.44
N GLY A 162 3.38 -32.59 5.27
CA GLY A 162 3.34 -32.06 6.63
C GLY A 162 3.02 -30.57 6.73
N ILE A 163 2.64 -29.93 5.62
CA ILE A 163 2.32 -28.51 5.56
C ILE A 163 0.79 -28.34 5.73
N THR A 164 0.39 -27.76 6.84
CA THR A 164 -1.03 -27.58 7.21
C THR A 164 -1.43 -26.12 7.41
N LYS A 165 -0.45 -25.24 7.60
CA LYS A 165 -0.61 -23.82 7.88
C LYS A 165 0.17 -22.96 6.88
N CYS A 166 -0.27 -21.72 6.68
CA CYS A 166 0.32 -20.80 5.73
C CYS A 166 1.82 -20.52 6.01
N HIS A 167 2.18 -20.28 7.28
CA HIS A 167 3.58 -20.03 7.64
C HIS A 167 4.49 -21.23 7.37
N GLU A 168 4.00 -22.48 7.54
CA GLU A 168 4.76 -23.68 7.22
C GLU A 168 5.07 -23.77 5.72
N LEU A 169 4.13 -23.31 4.86
CA LEU A 169 4.36 -23.22 3.42
C LEU A 169 5.41 -22.15 3.09
N VAL A 170 5.31 -20.98 3.74
CA VAL A 170 6.28 -19.88 3.55
C VAL A 170 7.68 -20.34 3.97
N ASP A 171 7.80 -21.03 5.09
CA ASP A 171 9.07 -21.58 5.59
C ASP A 171 9.63 -22.66 4.64
N ASP A 172 8.79 -23.57 4.11
CA ASP A 172 9.19 -24.57 3.11
C ASP A 172 9.68 -23.90 1.82
N LEU A 173 8.96 -22.89 1.31
CA LEU A 173 9.37 -22.15 0.12
C LEU A 173 10.69 -21.40 0.32
N LEU A 174 10.87 -20.79 1.48
CA LEU A 174 12.09 -20.06 1.79
C LEU A 174 13.29 -21.01 1.92
N ASN A 175 13.16 -22.08 2.72
CA ASN A 175 14.28 -22.95 3.08
C ASN A 175 14.62 -23.96 1.96
N GLU A 176 13.61 -24.54 1.31
CA GLU A 176 13.79 -25.61 0.33
C GLU A 176 13.88 -25.08 -1.11
N ARG A 177 13.27 -23.92 -1.39
CA ARG A 177 13.18 -23.34 -2.74
C ARG A 177 13.85 -21.98 -2.89
N GLN A 178 14.32 -21.38 -1.77
CA GLN A 178 14.92 -20.04 -1.73
C GLN A 178 13.99 -18.96 -2.31
N VAL A 179 12.68 -19.13 -2.11
CA VAL A 179 11.64 -18.18 -2.53
C VAL A 179 11.09 -17.51 -1.29
N ALA A 180 11.32 -16.22 -1.14
CA ALA A 180 10.72 -15.39 -0.09
C ALA A 180 9.34 -14.89 -0.56
N MET A 181 8.31 -15.06 0.28
CA MET A 181 6.95 -14.59 0.03
C MET A 181 6.48 -13.64 1.13
#